data_cbc87fdef63e9d576788b7e4c35830a0
#
_entry.id   cbc87fdef63e9d576788b7e4c35830a0
#
_cell.length_a   1.000
_cell.length_b   1.000
_cell.length_c   1.000
_cell.angle_alpha   90.00
_cell.angle_beta   90.00
_cell.angle_gamma   90.00
#
_symmetry.space_group_name_H-M   'P 1'
#
loop_
_entity.id
_entity.type
_entity.pdbx_description
1 polymer ?
#
loop_
_entity_poly.entity_id
_entity_poly.type
_entity_poly.pdbx_seq_one_letter_code
_entity_poly.pdbx_strand_id
1 'polypeptide(L)'
;MTRVLPTVITTGSIALFLTVVPLSSQMSRPQPLTLPLECPKGDCPLLLGAPQTTGMRSGFVRLKPGETVGWHTTGQNEETLVILRGQGEALIEGQPKLTFVAPRLAYIPPASRHNVANTGKEPLEYVYVVAPAKTQ
;
A
#
# COMPACT_ATOMS: atom_id res chain seq x y z
N MET A 1 25.17 -83.14 -31.87
CA MET A 1 23.83 -82.65 -31.46
C MET A 1 24.04 -81.54 -30.49
N THR A 2 24.03 -80.32 -30.97
CA THR A 2 24.26 -79.09 -30.12
C THR A 2 22.94 -78.33 -29.99
N ARG A 3 22.39 -78.32 -28.78
CA ARG A 3 21.13 -77.53 -28.48
C ARG A 3 21.49 -76.09 -28.19
N VAL A 4 20.97 -75.15 -28.98
CA VAL A 4 21.01 -73.73 -28.76
C VAL A 4 19.80 -73.34 -27.95
N LEU A 5 19.99 -72.75 -26.77
CA LEU A 5 18.93 -72.14 -25.96
C LEU A 5 18.63 -70.69 -26.44
N PRO A 6 17.36 -70.28 -26.52
CA PRO A 6 17.08 -68.91 -26.86
C PRO A 6 17.22 -68.01 -25.63
N THR A 7 17.92 -66.90 -25.80
CA THR A 7 18.06 -65.85 -24.83
C THR A 7 16.77 -64.96 -24.83
N VAL A 8 16.06 -64.91 -23.73
CA VAL A 8 14.88 -64.01 -23.55
C VAL A 8 15.38 -62.63 -23.10
N ILE A 9 15.22 -61.63 -23.94
CA ILE A 9 15.50 -60.24 -23.60
C ILE A 9 14.25 -59.65 -23.01
N THR A 10 14.20 -59.41 -21.71
CA THR A 10 13.15 -58.67 -21.03
C THR A 10 13.43 -57.17 -21.13
N THR A 11 12.65 -56.47 -21.98
CA THR A 11 12.65 -54.99 -22.04
C THR A 11 11.88 -54.42 -20.84
N GLY A 12 12.61 -53.95 -19.83
CA GLY A 12 12.03 -53.25 -18.70
C GLY A 12 11.65 -51.83 -19.10
N SER A 13 10.34 -51.53 -19.13
CA SER A 13 9.83 -50.16 -19.28
C SER A 13 10.00 -49.37 -17.99
N ILE A 14 10.89 -48.39 -18.01
CA ILE A 14 11.01 -47.43 -16.89
C ILE A 14 9.92 -46.37 -17.05
N ALA A 15 8.87 -46.45 -16.23
CA ALA A 15 7.86 -45.42 -16.14
C ALA A 15 8.42 -44.22 -15.33
N LEU A 16 8.69 -43.13 -16.03
CA LEU A 16 9.11 -41.87 -15.40
C LEU A 16 7.88 -41.17 -14.80
N PHE A 17 7.67 -41.30 -13.49
CA PHE A 17 6.64 -40.56 -12.78
C PHE A 17 7.10 -39.10 -12.61
N LEU A 18 6.58 -38.21 -13.45
CA LEU A 18 6.69 -36.77 -13.25
C LEU A 18 5.77 -36.35 -12.07
N THR A 19 6.34 -36.17 -10.90
CA THR A 19 5.62 -35.57 -9.75
C THR A 19 5.47 -34.10 -10.02
N VAL A 20 4.24 -33.68 -10.38
CA VAL A 20 3.86 -32.26 -10.44
C VAL A 20 3.73 -31.79 -8.99
N VAL A 21 4.75 -31.09 -8.50
CA VAL A 21 4.68 -30.38 -7.22
C VAL A 21 3.79 -29.16 -7.43
N PRO A 22 2.63 -29.04 -6.74
CA PRO A 22 1.83 -27.84 -6.85
C PRO A 22 2.64 -26.65 -6.32
N LEU A 23 2.86 -25.64 -7.16
CA LEU A 23 3.44 -24.37 -6.76
C LEU A 23 2.40 -23.64 -5.93
N SER A 24 2.33 -23.96 -4.64
CA SER A 24 1.55 -23.20 -3.68
C SER A 24 2.13 -21.79 -3.64
N SER A 25 1.48 -20.83 -4.27
CA SER A 25 1.77 -19.41 -4.10
C SER A 25 1.45 -19.06 -2.64
N GLN A 26 2.43 -19.22 -1.76
CA GLN A 26 2.36 -18.68 -0.41
C GLN A 26 2.28 -17.16 -0.56
N MET A 27 1.08 -16.61 -0.40
CA MET A 27 0.93 -15.18 -0.17
C MET A 27 1.77 -14.85 1.06
N SER A 28 2.91 -14.20 0.85
CA SER A 28 3.79 -13.81 1.94
C SER A 28 3.02 -12.87 2.86
N ARG A 29 2.97 -13.20 4.15
CA ARG A 29 2.37 -12.32 5.14
C ARG A 29 3.16 -11.01 5.20
N PRO A 30 2.50 -9.85 5.34
CA PRO A 30 3.18 -8.59 5.57
C PRO A 30 4.17 -8.69 6.74
N GLN A 31 5.35 -8.12 6.57
CA GLN A 31 6.41 -8.15 7.58
C GLN A 31 6.55 -6.77 8.22
N PRO A 32 6.92 -6.70 9.53
CA PRO A 32 7.28 -5.44 10.16
C PRO A 32 8.43 -4.76 9.41
N LEU A 33 8.32 -3.43 9.23
CA LEU A 33 9.33 -2.63 8.56
C LEU A 33 9.38 -1.20 9.12
N THR A 34 10.48 -0.50 8.84
CA THR A 34 10.62 0.93 9.09
C THR A 34 10.96 1.63 7.79
N LEU A 35 10.46 2.85 7.60
CA LEU A 35 10.68 3.66 6.40
C LEU A 35 11.09 5.07 6.81
N PRO A 36 12.06 5.68 6.12
CA PRO A 36 12.38 7.08 6.34
C PRO A 36 11.25 7.98 5.84
N LEU A 37 11.02 9.10 6.52
CA LEU A 37 10.08 10.14 6.09
C LEU A 37 10.82 11.18 5.25
N GLU A 38 11.30 10.75 4.08
CA GLU A 38 12.02 11.60 3.14
C GLU A 38 11.28 11.67 1.81
N CYS A 39 11.08 12.86 1.29
CA CYS A 39 10.38 13.08 0.04
C CYS A 39 10.94 14.25 -0.75
N PRO A 40 11.92 14.02 -1.64
CA PRO A 40 12.49 15.08 -2.48
C PRO A 40 11.50 15.70 -3.47
N LYS A 41 10.43 14.97 -3.82
CA LYS A 41 9.47 15.35 -4.87
C LYS A 41 8.16 15.97 -4.34
N GLY A 42 8.01 16.11 -3.03
CA GLY A 42 6.82 16.70 -2.42
C GLY A 42 5.72 15.71 -2.01
N ASP A 43 5.52 14.62 -2.75
CA ASP A 43 4.61 13.52 -2.41
C ASP A 43 5.27 12.19 -2.73
N CYS A 44 5.47 11.36 -1.71
CA CYS A 44 6.18 10.10 -1.80
C CYS A 44 5.41 8.98 -1.12
N PRO A 45 4.97 7.95 -1.87
CA PRO A 45 4.37 6.77 -1.29
C PRO A 45 5.35 6.06 -0.35
N LEU A 46 4.85 5.64 0.83
CA LEU A 46 5.59 4.87 1.82
C LEU A 46 5.11 3.41 1.86
N LEU A 47 3.81 3.20 2.01
CA LEU A 47 3.17 1.88 2.00
C LEU A 47 2.23 1.79 0.80
N LEU A 48 2.36 0.74 0.01
CA LEU A 48 1.65 0.60 -1.27
C LEU A 48 0.38 -0.27 -1.20
N GLY A 49 0.04 -0.81 -0.03
CA GLY A 49 -1.02 -1.79 0.11
C GLY A 49 -0.50 -3.22 -0.05
N ALA A 50 -1.37 -4.14 -0.46
CA ALA A 50 -0.98 -5.55 -0.62
C ALA A 50 0.06 -5.73 -1.74
N PRO A 51 1.04 -6.61 -1.58
CA PRO A 51 1.24 -7.55 -0.46
C PRO A 51 2.03 -6.97 0.73
N GLN A 52 2.52 -5.72 0.66
CA GLN A 52 3.32 -5.09 1.70
C GLN A 52 2.54 -4.90 3.01
N THR A 53 1.26 -4.60 2.90
CA THR A 53 0.30 -4.53 4.01
C THR A 53 -0.95 -5.33 3.68
N THR A 54 -1.91 -5.42 4.58
CA THR A 54 -3.22 -6.05 4.31
C THR A 54 -4.22 -5.13 3.61
N GLY A 55 -3.79 -3.99 3.09
CA GLY A 55 -4.62 -3.02 2.36
C GLY A 55 -4.34 -1.56 2.74
N MET A 56 -3.68 -1.32 3.88
CA MET A 56 -3.29 0.03 4.29
C MET A 56 -2.25 0.61 3.33
N ARG A 57 -2.42 1.87 2.96
CA ARG A 57 -1.47 2.67 2.18
C ARG A 57 -1.08 3.91 2.97
N SER A 58 0.10 4.42 2.76
CA SER A 58 0.52 5.69 3.34
C SER A 58 1.55 6.40 2.45
N GLY A 59 1.71 7.67 2.67
CA GLY A 59 2.76 8.47 2.04
C GLY A 59 3.14 9.67 2.89
N PHE A 60 4.29 10.23 2.59
CA PHE A 60 4.79 11.46 3.17
C PHE A 60 4.62 12.59 2.15
N VAL A 61 3.98 13.66 2.57
CA VAL A 61 3.68 14.84 1.73
C VAL A 61 4.37 16.06 2.29
N ARG A 62 4.96 16.83 1.39
CA ARG A 62 5.51 18.15 1.67
C ARG A 62 4.95 19.16 0.66
N LEU A 63 4.16 20.11 1.13
CA LEU A 63 3.59 21.20 0.34
C LEU A 63 4.32 22.50 0.66
N LYS A 64 4.73 23.24 -0.37
CA LYS A 64 5.20 24.62 -0.22
C LYS A 64 4.03 25.53 0.16
N PRO A 65 4.29 26.74 0.66
CA PRO A 65 3.23 27.74 0.91
C PRO A 65 2.33 27.93 -0.32
N GLY A 66 1.01 27.80 -0.12
CA GLY A 66 0.00 27.92 -1.17
C GLY A 66 -0.21 26.68 -2.05
N GLU A 67 0.60 25.63 -1.93
CA GLU A 67 0.39 24.40 -2.67
C GLU A 67 -0.73 23.54 -2.07
N THR A 68 -1.33 22.71 -2.90
CA THR A 68 -2.37 21.73 -2.54
C THR A 68 -2.10 20.39 -3.20
N VAL A 69 -2.66 19.32 -2.63
CA VAL A 69 -2.60 17.97 -3.23
C VAL A 69 -3.61 17.77 -4.37
N GLY A 70 -4.58 18.68 -4.51
CA GLY A 70 -5.69 18.53 -5.45
C GLY A 70 -6.87 17.75 -4.87
N TRP A 71 -8.04 17.94 -5.49
CA TRP A 71 -9.27 17.28 -5.07
C TRP A 71 -9.26 15.79 -5.41
N HIS A 72 -9.50 14.95 -4.40
CA HIS A 72 -9.62 13.51 -4.55
C HIS A 72 -10.66 12.95 -3.56
N THR A 73 -10.89 11.64 -3.56
CA THR A 73 -11.87 11.00 -2.69
C THR A 73 -11.27 9.83 -1.93
N THR A 74 -11.69 9.66 -0.68
CA THR A 74 -11.37 8.46 0.11
C THR A 74 -12.04 7.20 -0.46
N GLY A 75 -13.15 7.33 -1.20
CA GLY A 75 -13.93 6.20 -1.68
C GLY A 75 -14.40 5.32 -0.52
N GLN A 76 -14.08 4.02 -0.58
CA GLN A 76 -14.42 3.06 0.48
C GLN A 76 -13.36 2.98 1.60
N ASN A 77 -12.43 3.95 1.66
CA ASN A 77 -11.40 3.98 2.67
C ASN A 77 -11.65 5.13 3.65
N GLU A 78 -11.09 5.02 4.81
CA GLU A 78 -10.89 6.14 5.74
C GLU A 78 -9.45 6.63 5.66
N GLU A 79 -9.23 7.89 6.00
CA GLU A 79 -7.92 8.52 5.93
C GLU A 79 -7.59 9.28 7.19
N THR A 80 -6.35 9.18 7.62
CA THR A 80 -5.78 9.96 8.73
C THR A 80 -4.59 10.75 8.22
N LEU A 81 -4.55 12.04 8.56
CA LEU A 81 -3.41 12.92 8.32
C LEU A 81 -2.68 13.15 9.65
N VAL A 82 -1.42 12.79 9.72
CA VAL A 82 -0.53 13.07 10.87
C VAL A 82 0.33 14.27 10.49
N ILE A 83 -0.04 15.45 10.98
CA ILE A 83 0.61 16.72 10.67
C ILE A 83 1.87 16.84 11.52
N LEU A 84 3.03 16.87 10.88
CA LEU A 84 4.35 16.85 11.52
C LEU A 84 4.95 18.27 11.63
N ARG A 85 4.68 19.13 10.62
CA ARG A 85 5.23 20.49 10.55
C ARG A 85 4.30 21.41 9.78
N GLY A 86 4.33 22.69 10.12
CA GLY A 86 3.59 23.74 9.42
C GLY A 86 2.12 23.83 9.82
N GLN A 87 1.35 24.51 8.99
CA GLN A 87 -0.07 24.72 9.15
C GLN A 87 -0.80 24.59 7.82
N GLY A 88 -2.05 24.19 7.87
CA GLY A 88 -2.86 24.01 6.69
C GLY A 88 -4.32 23.76 6.99
N GLU A 89 -5.03 23.35 5.96
CA GLU A 89 -6.43 22.98 6.07
C GLU A 89 -6.76 21.79 5.15
N ALA A 90 -7.73 20.98 5.57
CA ALA A 90 -8.40 20.02 4.73
C ALA A 90 -9.80 20.58 4.38
N LEU A 91 -10.00 20.83 3.09
CA LEU A 91 -11.29 21.21 2.52
C LEU A 91 -12.07 19.92 2.25
N ILE A 92 -13.28 19.80 2.83
CA ILE A 92 -14.13 18.63 2.67
C ILE A 92 -15.43 19.07 2.02
N GLU A 93 -15.78 18.47 0.88
CA GLU A 93 -16.97 18.84 0.13
C GLU A 93 -18.24 18.68 0.99
N GLY A 94 -19.05 19.74 1.06
CA GLY A 94 -20.29 19.76 1.84
C GLY A 94 -20.11 19.78 3.37
N GLN A 95 -18.90 19.96 3.89
CA GLN A 95 -18.61 20.03 5.32
C GLN A 95 -17.74 21.24 5.68
N PRO A 96 -17.73 21.67 6.95
CA PRO A 96 -16.74 22.64 7.43
C PRO A 96 -15.33 22.13 7.21
N LYS A 97 -14.44 23.03 6.79
CA LYS A 97 -13.02 22.72 6.64
C LYS A 97 -12.37 22.41 7.99
N LEU A 98 -11.42 21.51 7.99
CA LEU A 98 -10.55 21.24 9.14
C LEU A 98 -9.31 22.10 9.04
N THR A 99 -9.03 22.91 10.04
CA THR A 99 -7.79 23.69 10.15
C THR A 99 -6.84 23.02 11.14
N PHE A 100 -5.55 23.03 10.86
CA PHE A 100 -4.56 22.42 11.73
C PHE A 100 -3.24 23.19 11.73
N VAL A 101 -2.59 23.12 12.89
CA VAL A 101 -1.19 23.54 13.12
C VAL A 101 -0.48 22.35 13.77
N ALA A 102 0.71 22.00 13.26
CA ALA A 102 1.49 20.89 13.78
C ALA A 102 1.92 21.07 15.25
N PRO A 103 2.02 19.98 16.04
CA PRO A 103 1.64 18.61 15.69
C PRO A 103 0.13 18.39 15.83
N ARG A 104 -0.49 17.70 14.88
CA ARG A 104 -1.95 17.48 14.88
C ARG A 104 -2.29 16.21 14.12
N LEU A 105 -3.42 15.60 14.47
CA LEU A 105 -4.04 14.53 13.70
C LEU A 105 -5.37 15.03 13.16
N ALA A 106 -5.65 14.76 11.88
CA ALA A 106 -6.95 14.96 11.26
C ALA A 106 -7.48 13.64 10.72
N TYR A 107 -8.79 13.44 10.78
CA TYR A 107 -9.46 12.25 10.28
C TYR A 107 -10.46 12.63 9.17
N ILE A 108 -10.46 11.89 8.09
CA ILE A 108 -11.35 12.06 6.94
C ILE A 108 -12.10 10.75 6.74
N PRO A 109 -13.45 10.75 6.87
CA PRO A 109 -14.26 9.56 6.77
C PRO A 109 -14.35 9.01 5.35
N PRO A 110 -14.87 7.79 5.16
CA PRO A 110 -15.17 7.24 3.84
C PRO A 110 -16.12 8.13 3.02
N ALA A 111 -16.11 7.97 1.71
CA ALA A 111 -16.90 8.71 0.73
C ALA A 111 -16.75 10.24 0.79
N SER A 112 -15.60 10.72 1.31
CA SER A 112 -15.31 12.15 1.41
C SER A 112 -14.47 12.62 0.23
N ARG A 113 -15.01 13.55 -0.56
CA ARG A 113 -14.22 14.30 -1.55
C ARG A 113 -13.54 15.46 -0.82
N HIS A 114 -12.21 15.53 -0.90
CA HIS A 114 -11.45 16.50 -0.12
C HIS A 114 -10.17 16.96 -0.83
N ASN A 115 -9.56 18.02 -0.29
CA ASN A 115 -8.27 18.55 -0.71
C ASN A 115 -7.50 19.06 0.51
N VAL A 116 -6.20 18.89 0.53
CA VAL A 116 -5.32 19.43 1.59
C VAL A 116 -4.51 20.57 1.02
N ALA A 117 -4.49 21.70 1.75
CA ALA A 117 -3.80 22.92 1.34
C ALA A 117 -2.85 23.41 2.44
N ASN A 118 -1.67 23.87 2.03
CA ASN A 118 -0.79 24.62 2.91
C ASN A 118 -1.22 26.10 2.95
N THR A 119 -1.75 26.54 4.07
CA THR A 119 -2.17 27.94 4.30
C THR A 119 -1.14 28.74 5.10
N GLY A 120 -0.01 28.11 5.44
CA GLY A 120 1.08 28.71 6.18
C GLY A 120 2.12 29.40 5.30
N LYS A 121 3.15 29.95 5.97
CA LYS A 121 4.31 30.58 5.33
C LYS A 121 5.51 29.62 5.24
N GLU A 122 5.44 28.50 5.97
CA GLU A 122 6.46 27.45 6.01
C GLU A 122 5.93 26.19 5.29
N PRO A 123 6.80 25.24 4.91
CA PRO A 123 6.36 23.97 4.37
C PRO A 123 5.41 23.25 5.31
N LEU A 124 4.33 22.70 4.77
CA LEU A 124 3.44 21.77 5.45
C LEU A 124 3.94 20.35 5.19
N GLU A 125 4.24 19.61 6.26
CA GLU A 125 4.68 18.22 6.20
C GLU A 125 3.73 17.32 6.97
N TYR A 126 3.26 16.26 6.34
CA TYR A 126 2.39 15.29 6.98
C TYR A 126 2.53 13.89 6.39
N VAL A 127 2.14 12.89 7.16
CA VAL A 127 1.94 11.52 6.69
C VAL A 127 0.44 11.29 6.55
N TYR A 128 0.00 10.84 5.38
CA TYR A 128 -1.33 10.27 5.23
C TYR A 128 -1.30 8.76 5.45
N VAL A 129 -2.37 8.24 6.05
CA VAL A 129 -2.61 6.80 6.20
C VAL A 129 -4.03 6.54 5.72
N VAL A 130 -4.15 5.69 4.71
CA VAL A 130 -5.42 5.27 4.11
C VAL A 130 -5.64 3.80 4.39
N ALA A 131 -6.75 3.47 5.01
CA ALA A 131 -7.12 2.10 5.34
C ALA A 131 -8.52 1.76 4.81
N PRO A 132 -8.79 0.53 4.34
CA PRO A 132 -10.14 0.11 3.98
C PRO A 132 -11.08 0.25 5.18
N ALA A 133 -12.18 1.00 5.00
CA ALA A 133 -13.23 1.05 5.99
C ALA A 133 -14.01 -0.26 5.97
N LYS A 134 -14.30 -0.84 7.15
CA LYS A 134 -15.19 -1.99 7.24
C LYS A 134 -16.61 -1.51 6.93
N THR A 135 -17.26 -2.11 5.93
CA THR A 135 -18.72 -1.99 5.79
C THR A 135 -19.37 -2.62 7.03
N GLN A 136 -20.08 -1.79 7.78
CA GLN A 136 -20.93 -2.27 8.89
C GLN A 136 -22.15 -2.97 8.33
#